data_ba8455669f73e5dfbb07bdda74f01065
#
_entry.id   ba8455669f73e5dfbb07bdda74f01065
#
_cell.length_a   1.000
_cell.length_b   1.000
_cell.length_c   1.000
_cell.angle_alpha   90.00
_cell.angle_beta   90.00
_cell.angle_gamma   90.00
#
_symmetry.space_group_name_H-M   'P 1'
#
loop_
_entity.id
_entity.type
_entity.pdbx_description
1 polymer ?
#
loop_
_entity_poly.entity_id
_entity_poly.type
_entity_poly.pdbx_seq_one_letter_code
_entity_poly.pdbx_strand_id
1 'polypeptide(L)'
;TSVQAVYVPADDLTDPAPATTFAHLDATTVLSRKIVEQGIYPAVDPLESSSRILEADVVGEEHYEVANKVIAILQKYKELQDIIAILGMEELSDEDKATVMRARKIQKFLSQPFFVAETFTGIPGKYVPLKETIRGFKMIIDGEMDAYPENAFFNVGTIDDVIAKAKEMEEE
;
A
#
# COMPACT_ATOMS: atom_id res chain seq x y z
N THR A 1 -5.34 -22.48 12.37
CA THR A 1 -4.81 -21.14 12.07
C THR A 1 -4.59 -20.40 13.37
N SER A 2 -3.42 -19.81 13.55
CA SER A 2 -3.08 -18.97 14.70
C SER A 2 -2.63 -17.58 14.21
N VAL A 3 -2.95 -16.55 14.98
CA VAL A 3 -2.48 -15.19 14.77
C VAL A 3 -1.70 -14.77 16.01
N GLN A 4 -0.49 -14.29 15.82
CA GLN A 4 0.41 -13.93 16.91
C GLN A 4 0.88 -12.49 16.71
N ALA A 5 0.80 -11.68 17.77
CA ALA A 5 1.43 -10.37 17.80
C ALA A 5 2.87 -10.52 18.31
N VAL A 6 3.83 -10.05 17.52
CA VAL A 6 5.26 -10.08 17.86
C VAL A 6 5.75 -8.65 18.02
N TYR A 7 6.26 -8.33 19.19
CA TYR A 7 6.93 -7.05 19.43
C TYR A 7 8.36 -7.10 18.94
N VAL A 8 8.75 -6.11 18.15
CA VAL A 8 10.11 -6.00 17.59
C VAL A 8 10.84 -4.84 18.30
N PRO A 9 11.84 -5.15 19.15
CA PRO A 9 12.58 -4.10 19.86
C PRO A 9 13.31 -3.17 18.89
N ALA A 10 13.20 -1.86 19.14
CA ALA A 10 13.85 -0.81 18.35
C ALA A 10 13.56 -0.87 16.83
N ASP A 11 12.44 -1.47 16.43
CA ASP A 11 12.05 -1.69 15.03
C ASP A 11 13.09 -2.50 14.20
N ASP A 12 13.97 -3.26 14.91
CA ASP A 12 15.02 -4.07 14.30
C ASP A 12 14.53 -5.50 13.97
N LEU A 13 14.06 -5.69 12.75
CA LEU A 13 13.61 -7.00 12.24
C LEU A 13 14.74 -8.03 12.13
N THR A 14 16.00 -7.58 12.22
CA THR A 14 17.19 -8.47 12.14
C THR A 14 17.63 -8.98 13.49
N ASP A 15 17.05 -8.47 14.59
CA ASP A 15 17.30 -9.02 15.93
C ASP A 15 17.04 -10.53 15.94
N PRO A 16 17.95 -11.34 16.53
CA PRO A 16 17.85 -12.80 16.47
C PRO A 16 16.54 -13.39 16.99
N ALA A 17 15.91 -12.79 17.98
CA ALA A 17 14.68 -13.31 18.56
C ALA A 17 13.48 -13.18 17.62
N PRO A 18 13.12 -11.98 17.10
CA PRO A 18 12.07 -11.85 16.10
C PRO A 18 12.42 -12.56 14.78
N ALA A 19 13.67 -12.47 14.30
CA ALA A 19 14.09 -13.12 13.06
C ALA A 19 13.89 -14.65 13.09
N THR A 20 14.20 -15.29 14.21
CA THR A 20 13.96 -16.73 14.39
C THR A 20 12.47 -17.05 14.37
N THR A 21 11.64 -16.23 15.00
CA THR A 21 10.19 -16.39 15.01
C THR A 21 9.62 -16.26 13.59
N PHE A 22 10.03 -15.26 12.83
CA PHE A 22 9.55 -15.00 11.47
C PHE A 22 9.85 -16.14 10.50
N ALA A 23 10.97 -16.83 10.67
CA ALA A 23 11.33 -17.98 9.85
C ALA A 23 10.32 -19.15 9.89
N HIS A 24 9.50 -19.23 10.93
CA HIS A 24 8.50 -20.27 11.13
C HIS A 24 7.08 -19.85 10.77
N LEU A 25 6.86 -18.61 10.34
CA LEU A 25 5.53 -18.08 10.00
C LEU A 25 5.21 -18.29 8.52
N ASP A 26 3.95 -18.60 8.23
CA ASP A 26 3.46 -18.71 6.85
C ASP A 26 3.14 -17.37 6.24
N ALA A 27 2.79 -16.39 7.07
CA ALA A 27 2.54 -15.01 6.65
C ALA A 27 2.96 -14.04 7.76
N THR A 28 3.50 -12.90 7.36
CA THR A 28 3.86 -11.80 8.24
C THR A 28 3.23 -10.51 7.76
N THR A 29 2.60 -9.78 8.68
CA THR A 29 2.13 -8.42 8.44
C THR A 29 2.95 -7.48 9.32
N VAL A 30 3.78 -6.66 8.70
CA VAL A 30 4.70 -5.75 9.39
C VAL A 30 4.08 -4.37 9.48
N LEU A 31 3.95 -3.84 10.70
CA LEU A 31 3.55 -2.45 10.96
C LEU A 31 4.81 -1.59 11.09
N SER A 32 4.85 -0.47 10.38
CA SER A 32 6.02 0.40 10.27
C SER A 32 5.73 1.81 10.79
N ARG A 33 6.63 2.34 11.64
CA ARG A 33 6.57 3.74 12.10
C ARG A 33 6.74 4.72 10.95
N LYS A 34 7.56 4.39 9.95
CA LYS A 34 7.75 5.21 8.75
C LYS A 34 6.45 5.40 7.96
N ILE A 35 5.58 4.39 7.96
CA ILE A 35 4.25 4.47 7.34
C ILE A 35 3.31 5.35 8.18
N VAL A 36 3.37 5.24 9.51
CA VAL A 36 2.64 6.13 10.44
C VAL A 36 3.02 7.59 10.23
N GLU A 37 4.30 7.89 10.08
CA GLU A 37 4.81 9.25 9.85
C GLU A 37 4.27 9.88 8.56
N GLN A 38 3.87 9.06 7.59
CA GLN A 38 3.19 9.49 6.36
C GLN A 38 1.67 9.68 6.55
N GLY A 39 1.15 9.41 7.74
CA GLY A 39 -0.28 9.48 8.03
C GLY A 39 -1.11 8.34 7.43
N ILE A 40 -0.47 7.24 7.03
CA ILE A 40 -1.14 6.09 6.40
C ILE A 40 -1.52 5.07 7.47
N TYR A 41 -2.80 4.77 7.55
CA TYR A 41 -3.38 3.78 8.46
C TYR A 41 -4.36 2.85 7.71
N PRO A 42 -4.33 1.53 7.96
CA PRO A 42 -3.39 0.80 8.82
C PRO A 42 -1.95 0.91 8.31
N ALA A 43 -0.98 1.00 9.22
CA ALA A 43 0.41 1.29 8.90
C ALA A 43 1.21 0.04 8.46
N VAL A 44 0.64 -0.75 7.58
CA VAL A 44 1.24 -1.98 7.04
C VAL A 44 2.30 -1.62 6.00
N ASP A 45 3.50 -2.16 6.17
CA ASP A 45 4.56 -2.05 5.17
C ASP A 45 4.45 -3.19 4.15
N PRO A 46 4.06 -2.90 2.91
CA PRO A 46 3.86 -3.93 1.90
C PRO A 46 5.18 -4.56 1.40
N LEU A 47 6.31 -3.87 1.56
CA LEU A 47 7.63 -4.38 1.15
C LEU A 47 8.25 -5.32 2.18
N GLU A 48 7.90 -5.15 3.45
CA GLU A 48 8.39 -6.01 4.55
C GLU A 48 7.39 -7.13 4.91
N SER A 49 6.15 -7.05 4.41
CA SER A 49 5.12 -8.05 4.64
C SER A 49 5.16 -9.15 3.59
N SER A 50 4.81 -10.37 3.97
CA SER A 50 4.86 -11.53 3.07
C SER A 50 3.81 -12.58 3.40
N SER A 51 3.50 -13.43 2.42
CA SER A 51 2.63 -14.59 2.60
C SER A 51 3.06 -15.71 1.66
N ARG A 52 3.17 -16.93 2.19
CA ARG A 52 3.49 -18.14 1.40
C ARG A 52 2.40 -18.55 0.43
N ILE A 53 1.15 -18.16 0.69
CA ILE A 53 0.04 -18.48 -0.21
C ILE A 53 -0.10 -17.50 -1.37
N LEU A 54 0.74 -16.46 -1.47
CA LEU A 54 0.76 -15.57 -2.60
C LEU A 54 1.48 -16.22 -3.80
N GLU A 55 0.83 -17.22 -4.36
CA GLU A 55 1.27 -18.00 -5.51
C GLU A 55 0.11 -18.10 -6.52
N ALA A 56 0.41 -18.08 -7.81
CA ALA A 56 -0.61 -17.99 -8.87
C ALA A 56 -1.60 -19.16 -8.86
N ASP A 57 -1.14 -20.36 -8.51
CA ASP A 57 -1.96 -21.58 -8.39
C ASP A 57 -2.86 -21.60 -7.15
N VAL A 58 -2.58 -20.76 -6.15
CA VAL A 58 -3.36 -20.64 -4.91
C VAL A 58 -4.36 -19.49 -4.95
N VAL A 59 -3.90 -18.29 -5.30
CA VAL A 59 -4.71 -17.06 -5.26
C VAL A 59 -5.30 -16.68 -6.62
N GLY A 60 -4.86 -17.33 -7.69
CA GLY A 60 -5.18 -17.00 -9.06
C GLY A 60 -4.19 -16.03 -9.70
N GLU A 61 -4.04 -16.12 -11.02
CA GLU A 61 -3.05 -15.34 -11.78
C GLU A 61 -3.23 -13.83 -11.61
N GLU A 62 -4.47 -13.33 -11.71
CA GLU A 62 -4.75 -11.90 -11.62
C GLU A 62 -4.32 -11.31 -10.27
N HIS A 63 -4.68 -11.97 -9.16
CA HIS A 63 -4.28 -11.51 -7.82
C HIS A 63 -2.75 -11.53 -7.67
N TYR A 64 -2.12 -12.61 -8.08
CA TYR A 64 -0.67 -12.77 -8.02
C TYR A 64 0.06 -11.69 -8.83
N GLU A 65 -0.35 -11.47 -10.07
CA GLU A 65 0.26 -10.46 -10.94
C GLU A 65 0.08 -9.04 -10.41
N VAL A 66 -1.14 -8.67 -9.98
CA VAL A 66 -1.42 -7.34 -9.42
C VAL A 66 -0.58 -7.09 -8.18
N ALA A 67 -0.52 -8.04 -7.25
CA ALA A 67 0.28 -7.91 -6.03
C ALA A 67 1.77 -7.71 -6.34
N ASN A 68 2.33 -8.52 -7.23
CA ASN A 68 3.74 -8.39 -7.61
C ASN A 68 4.05 -7.09 -8.35
N LYS A 69 3.16 -6.62 -9.23
CA LYS A 69 3.32 -5.32 -9.90
C LYS A 69 3.28 -4.16 -8.91
N VAL A 70 2.37 -4.19 -7.93
CA VAL A 70 2.31 -3.19 -6.85
C VAL A 70 3.62 -3.17 -6.07
N ILE A 71 4.13 -4.33 -5.66
CA ILE A 71 5.40 -4.44 -4.94
C ILE A 71 6.55 -3.89 -5.79
N ALA A 72 6.61 -4.23 -7.07
CA ALA A 72 7.66 -3.76 -7.98
C ALA A 72 7.63 -2.23 -8.13
N ILE A 73 6.45 -1.62 -8.28
CA ILE A 73 6.29 -0.16 -8.35
C ILE A 73 6.74 0.52 -7.05
N LEU A 74 6.36 -0.02 -5.90
CA LEU A 74 6.75 0.53 -4.61
C LEU A 74 8.25 0.38 -4.36
N GLN A 75 8.84 -0.75 -4.75
CA GLN A 75 10.29 -0.97 -4.67
C GLN A 75 11.06 0.01 -5.56
N LYS A 76 10.63 0.18 -6.79
CA LYS A 76 11.21 1.15 -7.72
C LYS A 76 11.11 2.58 -7.20
N TYR A 77 9.96 2.94 -6.62
CA TYR A 77 9.78 4.25 -5.98
C TYR A 77 10.74 4.47 -4.81
N LYS A 78 10.94 3.46 -3.98
CA LYS A 78 11.90 3.52 -2.87
C LYS A 78 13.32 3.79 -3.36
N GLU A 79 13.73 3.15 -4.47
CA GLU A 79 15.04 3.39 -5.10
C GLU A 79 15.16 4.80 -5.70
N LEU A 80 14.07 5.34 -6.25
CA LEU A 80 14.06 6.69 -6.86
C LEU A 80 13.98 7.81 -5.82
N GLN A 81 13.55 7.54 -4.58
CA GLN A 81 13.42 8.56 -3.55
C GLN A 81 14.71 9.31 -3.26
N ASP A 82 15.84 8.62 -3.22
CA ASP A 82 17.16 9.24 -3.00
C ASP A 82 17.54 10.17 -4.16
N ILE A 83 17.26 9.75 -5.38
CA ILE A 83 17.49 10.56 -6.58
C ILE A 83 16.60 11.81 -6.58
N ILE A 84 15.32 11.64 -6.23
CA ILE A 84 14.36 12.75 -6.14
C ILE A 84 14.77 13.76 -5.07
N ALA A 85 15.26 13.29 -3.93
CA ALA A 85 15.70 14.14 -2.83
C ALA A 85 16.94 15.00 -3.18
N ILE A 86 17.83 14.50 -4.04
CA ILE A 86 19.08 15.17 -4.41
C ILE A 86 18.90 16.03 -5.67
N LEU A 87 18.27 15.48 -6.71
CA LEU A 87 18.21 16.09 -8.04
C LEU A 87 16.82 16.66 -8.39
N GLY A 88 15.79 16.27 -7.65
CA GLY A 88 14.39 16.66 -7.94
C GLY A 88 13.71 15.75 -8.95
N MET A 89 12.38 15.90 -9.06
CA MET A 89 11.54 15.12 -9.96
C MET A 89 11.83 15.38 -11.45
N GLU A 90 12.32 16.55 -11.77
CA GLU A 90 12.52 16.99 -13.18
C GLU A 90 13.60 16.18 -13.89
N GLU A 91 14.57 15.66 -13.14
CA GLU A 91 15.67 14.85 -13.67
C GLU A 91 15.29 13.39 -13.98
N LEU A 92 14.09 12.96 -13.58
CA LEU A 92 13.60 11.62 -13.88
C LEU A 92 13.13 11.51 -15.34
N SER A 93 13.28 10.32 -15.92
CA SER A 93 12.64 9.98 -17.18
C SER A 93 11.11 10.05 -17.06
N ASP A 94 10.41 10.20 -18.17
CA ASP A 94 8.94 10.24 -18.18
C ASP A 94 8.33 8.92 -17.64
N GLU A 95 9.00 7.79 -17.89
CA GLU A 95 8.61 6.48 -17.35
C GLU A 95 8.76 6.44 -15.82
N ASP A 96 9.88 6.92 -15.30
CA ASP A 96 10.11 6.99 -13.85
C ASP A 96 9.17 7.98 -13.18
N LYS A 97 8.87 9.11 -13.80
CA LYS A 97 7.85 10.07 -13.31
C LYS A 97 6.48 9.41 -13.20
N ALA A 98 6.04 8.68 -14.24
CA ALA A 98 4.78 7.95 -14.20
C ALA A 98 4.77 6.89 -13.08
N THR A 99 5.86 6.15 -12.91
CA THR A 99 6.03 5.15 -11.85
C THR A 99 5.92 5.80 -10.47
N VAL A 100 6.58 6.92 -10.24
CA VAL A 100 6.52 7.66 -8.97
C VAL A 100 5.10 8.16 -8.68
N MET A 101 4.41 8.72 -9.67
CA MET A 101 3.04 9.20 -9.50
C MET A 101 2.08 8.05 -9.14
N ARG A 102 2.19 6.91 -9.81
CA ARG A 102 1.40 5.71 -9.50
C ARG A 102 1.75 5.14 -8.13
N ALA A 103 3.03 5.09 -7.76
CA ALA A 103 3.48 4.63 -6.44
C ALA A 103 2.88 5.48 -5.30
N ARG A 104 2.84 6.80 -5.45
CA ARG A 104 2.23 7.70 -4.47
C ARG A 104 0.73 7.48 -4.33
N LYS A 105 0.02 7.24 -5.44
CA LYS A 105 -1.40 6.85 -5.43
C LYS A 105 -1.61 5.51 -4.74
N ILE A 106 -0.76 4.52 -5.04
CA ILE A 106 -0.78 3.21 -4.39
C ILE A 106 -0.59 3.36 -2.88
N GLN A 107 0.40 4.11 -2.42
CA GLN A 107 0.62 4.32 -0.99
C GLN A 107 -0.60 4.93 -0.30
N LYS A 108 -1.23 5.94 -0.92
CA LYS A 108 -2.44 6.55 -0.38
C LYS A 108 -3.64 5.60 -0.41
N PHE A 109 -3.78 4.80 -1.46
CA PHE A 109 -4.85 3.82 -1.59
C PHE A 109 -4.72 2.64 -0.62
N LEU A 110 -3.52 2.38 -0.09
CA LEU A 110 -3.30 1.43 1.01
C LEU A 110 -3.87 1.92 2.34
N SER A 111 -4.11 3.22 2.51
CA SER A 111 -4.86 3.75 3.64
C SER A 111 -6.33 3.45 3.48
N GLN A 112 -6.99 3.13 4.61
CA GLN A 112 -8.44 2.90 4.58
C GLN A 112 -9.05 3.18 5.95
N PRO A 113 -10.29 3.69 6.02
CA PRO A 113 -11.02 3.76 7.27
C PRO A 113 -11.38 2.35 7.75
N PHE A 114 -11.08 2.03 9.00
CA PHE A 114 -11.36 0.72 9.57
C PHE A 114 -12.10 0.84 10.90
N PHE A 115 -12.94 -0.17 11.19
CA PHE A 115 -13.95 -0.11 12.26
C PHE A 115 -13.36 0.19 13.64
N VAL A 116 -12.21 -0.41 13.98
CA VAL A 116 -11.57 -0.19 15.30
C VAL A 116 -11.13 1.27 15.51
N ALA A 117 -10.85 2.00 14.45
CA ALA A 117 -10.41 3.38 14.50
C ALA A 117 -11.56 4.41 14.53
N GLU A 118 -12.81 4.02 14.33
CA GLU A 118 -13.95 4.93 14.23
C GLU A 118 -14.09 5.87 15.45
N THR A 119 -13.87 5.34 16.65
CA THR A 119 -13.94 6.11 17.88
C THR A 119 -12.87 7.20 17.99
N PHE A 120 -11.76 7.06 17.28
CA PHE A 120 -10.64 8.00 17.28
C PHE A 120 -10.69 8.98 16.11
N THR A 121 -11.11 8.50 14.94
CA THR A 121 -11.12 9.29 13.70
C THR A 121 -12.44 9.98 13.43
N GLY A 122 -13.54 9.48 13.98
CA GLY A 122 -14.89 9.91 13.64
C GLY A 122 -15.35 9.49 12.23
N ILE A 123 -14.56 8.67 11.54
CA ILE A 123 -14.85 8.21 10.18
C ILE A 123 -15.32 6.76 10.26
N PRO A 124 -16.50 6.43 9.71
CA PRO A 124 -17.00 5.05 9.68
C PRO A 124 -16.05 4.12 8.93
N GLY A 125 -15.77 2.95 9.51
CA GLY A 125 -14.96 1.92 8.86
C GLY A 125 -15.62 1.40 7.59
N LYS A 126 -14.81 0.99 6.63
CA LYS A 126 -15.26 0.40 5.38
C LYS A 126 -14.72 -1.02 5.23
N TYR A 127 -15.60 -1.95 4.94
CA TYR A 127 -15.22 -3.28 4.49
C TYR A 127 -15.02 -3.28 2.97
N VAL A 128 -13.85 -3.66 2.51
CA VAL A 128 -13.52 -3.75 1.09
C VAL A 128 -13.35 -5.22 0.72
N PRO A 129 -14.22 -5.79 -0.13
CA PRO A 129 -14.03 -7.14 -0.62
C PRO A 129 -12.72 -7.30 -1.39
N LEU A 130 -12.07 -8.47 -1.29
CA LEU A 130 -10.78 -8.73 -1.95
C LEU A 130 -10.82 -8.44 -3.46
N LYS A 131 -11.91 -8.78 -4.12
CA LYS A 131 -12.09 -8.49 -5.57
C LYS A 131 -12.01 -7.00 -5.89
N GLU A 132 -12.58 -6.16 -5.03
CA GLU A 132 -12.55 -4.70 -5.20
C GLU A 132 -11.14 -4.14 -4.92
N THR A 133 -10.41 -4.73 -3.98
CA THR A 133 -9.01 -4.40 -3.74
C THR A 133 -8.16 -4.70 -4.98
N ILE A 134 -8.28 -5.92 -5.54
CA ILE A 134 -7.53 -6.33 -6.74
C ILE A 134 -7.91 -5.43 -7.92
N ARG A 135 -9.21 -5.18 -8.15
CA ARG A 135 -9.70 -4.28 -9.21
C ARG A 135 -9.12 -2.88 -9.08
N GLY A 136 -9.16 -2.32 -7.90
CA GLY A 136 -8.66 -0.97 -7.63
C GLY A 136 -7.16 -0.83 -7.89
N PHE A 137 -6.35 -1.71 -7.37
CA PHE A 137 -4.91 -1.69 -7.63
C PHE A 137 -4.58 -1.95 -9.10
N LYS A 138 -5.31 -2.86 -9.76
CA LYS A 138 -5.14 -3.10 -11.19
C LYS A 138 -5.37 -1.82 -12.01
N MET A 139 -6.45 -1.10 -11.78
CA MET A 139 -6.73 0.17 -12.47
C MET A 139 -5.64 1.21 -12.24
N ILE A 140 -5.05 1.25 -11.05
CA ILE A 140 -3.94 2.18 -10.76
C ILE A 140 -2.68 1.78 -11.54
N ILE A 141 -2.27 0.51 -11.51
CA ILE A 141 -1.06 0.05 -12.18
C ILE A 141 -1.17 0.06 -13.70
N ASP A 142 -2.37 -0.15 -14.25
CA ASP A 142 -2.62 -0.11 -15.70
C ASP A 142 -2.75 1.33 -16.24
N GLY A 143 -2.77 2.34 -15.35
CA GLY A 143 -2.78 3.75 -15.71
C GLY A 143 -4.17 4.36 -15.92
N GLU A 144 -5.24 3.60 -15.75
CA GLU A 144 -6.61 4.09 -15.89
C GLU A 144 -6.93 5.24 -14.91
N MET A 145 -6.20 5.27 -13.81
CA MET A 145 -6.37 6.26 -12.74
C MET A 145 -5.36 7.42 -12.80
N ASP A 146 -4.57 7.53 -13.86
CA ASP A 146 -3.49 8.53 -13.95
C ASP A 146 -4.02 9.97 -13.95
N ALA A 147 -5.21 10.21 -14.50
CA ALA A 147 -5.84 11.54 -14.52
C ALA A 147 -6.40 12.00 -13.18
N TYR A 148 -6.61 11.11 -12.22
CA TYR A 148 -7.21 11.45 -10.93
C TYR A 148 -6.20 12.05 -9.97
N PRO A 149 -6.60 13.04 -9.12
CA PRO A 149 -5.69 13.66 -8.16
C PRO A 149 -5.27 12.68 -7.06
N GLU A 150 -4.01 12.75 -6.66
CA GLU A 150 -3.41 11.86 -5.65
C GLU A 150 -4.20 11.84 -4.32
N ASN A 151 -4.73 12.99 -3.90
CA ASN A 151 -5.44 13.09 -2.62
C ASN A 151 -6.80 12.38 -2.61
N ALA A 152 -7.39 12.08 -3.78
CA ALA A 152 -8.61 11.29 -3.86
C ALA A 152 -8.42 9.84 -3.39
N PHE A 153 -7.20 9.32 -3.45
CA PHE A 153 -6.88 7.95 -3.04
C PHE A 153 -6.69 7.78 -1.53
N PHE A 154 -6.63 8.88 -0.80
CA PHE A 154 -6.36 8.83 0.63
C PHE A 154 -7.61 8.53 1.45
N ASN A 155 -7.50 7.52 2.32
CA ASN A 155 -8.52 7.13 3.31
C ASN A 155 -9.91 6.85 2.70
N VAL A 156 -9.91 6.01 1.68
CA VAL A 156 -11.10 5.54 0.96
C VAL A 156 -11.20 4.02 1.04
N GLY A 157 -12.33 3.44 0.64
CA GLY A 157 -12.52 2.01 0.58
C GLY A 157 -12.21 1.44 -0.80
N THR A 158 -13.13 1.58 -1.75
CA THR A 158 -13.00 1.04 -3.11
C THR A 158 -12.47 2.08 -4.09
N ILE A 159 -12.12 1.65 -5.30
CA ILE A 159 -11.73 2.56 -6.38
C ILE A 159 -12.90 3.48 -6.81
N ASP A 160 -14.14 3.03 -6.65
CA ASP A 160 -15.30 3.86 -6.94
C ASP A 160 -15.45 5.02 -5.94
N ASP A 161 -15.02 4.81 -4.68
CA ASP A 161 -14.92 5.89 -3.70
C ASP A 161 -13.87 6.93 -4.11
N VAL A 162 -12.76 6.52 -4.73
CA VAL A 162 -11.75 7.44 -5.28
C VAL A 162 -12.38 8.32 -6.36
N ILE A 163 -13.12 7.72 -7.28
CA ILE A 163 -13.77 8.44 -8.38
C ILE A 163 -14.80 9.44 -7.85
N ALA A 164 -15.60 9.03 -6.87
CA ALA A 164 -16.59 9.89 -6.23
C ALA A 164 -15.91 11.08 -5.53
N LYS A 165 -14.90 10.82 -4.72
CA LYS A 165 -14.14 11.84 -4.00
C LYS A 165 -13.40 12.81 -4.95
N ALA A 166 -12.88 12.31 -6.06
CA ALA A 166 -12.23 13.18 -7.05
C ALA A 166 -13.23 14.18 -7.67
N LYS A 167 -14.48 13.76 -7.94
CA LYS A 167 -15.53 14.65 -8.45
C LYS A 167 -15.91 15.72 -7.43
N GLU A 168 -16.03 15.35 -6.15
CA GLU A 168 -16.29 16.31 -5.08
C GLU A 168 -15.19 17.37 -4.99
N MET A 169 -13.92 16.96 -5.17
CA MET A 169 -12.76 17.88 -5.15
C MET A 169 -12.68 18.82 -6.37
N GLU A 170 -13.33 18.48 -7.49
CA GLU A 170 -13.40 19.34 -8.67
C GLU A 170 -14.52 20.39 -8.57
N GLU A 171 -15.52 20.15 -7.71
CA GLU A 171 -16.68 21.04 -7.49
C GLU A 171 -16.42 22.09 -6.39
N GLU A 172 -15.38 21.93 -5.58
CA GLU A 172 -14.92 22.88 -4.55
C GLU A 172 -13.94 23.94 -5.10
#